data_00c5d796dbc85499fde4dd1b15b76437
#
_entry.id   00c5d796dbc85499fde4dd1b15b76437
#
_cell.length_a   1.000
_cell.length_b   1.000
_cell.length_c   1.000
_cell.angle_alpha   90.00
_cell.angle_beta   90.00
_cell.angle_gamma   90.00
#
_symmetry.space_group_name_H-M   'P 1'
#
loop_
_entity.id
_entity.type
_entity.pdbx_description
1 polymer ?
#
loop_
_entity_poly.entity_id
_entity_poly.type
_entity_poly.pdbx_seq_one_letter_code
_entity_poly.pdbx_strand_id
1 'polypeptide(L)'
;FYSFFLIPFMIAIFGAIFFLLFRFITYETNDATELLNQVKIGSATKRWQSAFELSKVLNNPETVPEDIAFKNQMISAYNHSINDDPLVRAYLAVAMGATGDDYYAEELLNGLDDESRESRLAAIQAVGMVQTELAVTKLINILNNSDFQDERLAATMSLGFIGDERAIPKLN
;
A
#
# COMPACT_ATOMS: atom_id res chain seq x y z
N PHE A 1 -45.07 -25.70 -29.43
CA PHE A 1 -43.65 -26.06 -29.64
C PHE A 1 -42.73 -24.85 -29.46
N TYR A 2 -43.09 -23.66 -29.89
CA TYR A 2 -42.22 -22.48 -29.77
C TYR A 2 -41.97 -22.05 -28.31
N SER A 3 -42.94 -22.17 -27.44
CA SER A 3 -42.83 -21.76 -26.04
C SER A 3 -41.79 -22.57 -25.28
N PHE A 4 -41.55 -23.82 -25.66
CA PHE A 4 -40.57 -24.70 -25.00
C PHE A 4 -39.11 -24.26 -25.23
N PHE A 5 -38.81 -23.64 -26.36
CA PHE A 5 -37.50 -23.07 -26.69
C PHE A 5 -37.40 -21.59 -26.30
N LEU A 6 -38.47 -20.83 -26.40
CA LEU A 6 -38.48 -19.39 -26.17
C LEU A 6 -38.18 -19.08 -24.68
N ILE A 7 -38.80 -19.80 -23.76
CA ILE A 7 -38.65 -19.54 -22.32
C ILE A 7 -37.20 -19.78 -21.85
N PRO A 8 -36.56 -20.94 -22.11
CA PRO A 8 -35.15 -21.15 -21.76
C PRO A 8 -34.21 -20.13 -22.41
N PHE A 9 -34.47 -19.77 -23.67
CA PHE A 9 -33.70 -18.78 -24.39
C PHE A 9 -33.78 -17.38 -23.76
N MET A 10 -34.96 -16.95 -23.38
CA MET A 10 -35.16 -15.68 -22.65
C MET A 10 -34.46 -15.69 -21.30
N ILE A 11 -34.52 -16.79 -20.54
CA ILE A 11 -33.81 -16.92 -19.26
C ILE A 11 -32.29 -16.83 -19.47
N ALA A 12 -31.76 -17.46 -20.52
CA ALA A 12 -30.34 -17.41 -20.85
C ALA A 12 -29.89 -15.97 -21.20
N ILE A 13 -30.70 -15.24 -21.99
CA ILE A 13 -30.42 -13.84 -22.34
C ILE A 13 -30.46 -12.94 -21.09
N PHE A 14 -31.49 -13.06 -20.25
CA PHE A 14 -31.58 -12.29 -19.01
C PHE A 14 -30.42 -12.62 -18.07
N GLY A 15 -30.04 -13.89 -17.95
CA GLY A 15 -28.87 -14.31 -17.16
C GLY A 15 -27.56 -13.69 -17.70
N ALA A 16 -27.36 -13.71 -19.01
CA ALA A 16 -26.20 -13.11 -19.65
C ALA A 16 -26.15 -11.57 -19.44
N ILE A 17 -27.27 -10.89 -19.63
CA ILE A 17 -27.37 -9.43 -19.40
C ILE A 17 -27.11 -9.11 -17.93
N PHE A 18 -27.72 -9.85 -17.01
CA PHE A 18 -27.51 -9.69 -15.57
C PHE A 18 -26.04 -9.90 -15.20
N PHE A 19 -25.39 -10.94 -15.73
CA PHE A 19 -23.99 -11.22 -15.50
C PHE A 19 -23.07 -10.10 -16.02
N LEU A 20 -23.36 -9.59 -17.22
CA LEU A 20 -22.62 -8.45 -17.79
C LEU A 20 -22.79 -7.18 -16.98
N LEU A 21 -24.03 -6.87 -16.55
CA LEU A 21 -24.31 -5.73 -15.67
C LEU A 21 -23.62 -5.89 -14.32
N PHE A 22 -23.71 -7.09 -13.72
CA PHE A 22 -23.03 -7.39 -12.46
C PHE A 22 -21.52 -7.23 -12.60
N ARG A 23 -20.91 -7.76 -13.66
CA ARG A 23 -19.48 -7.61 -13.95
C ARG A 23 -19.09 -6.14 -14.14
N PHE A 24 -19.94 -5.35 -14.80
CA PHE A 24 -19.70 -3.91 -15.00
C PHE A 24 -19.80 -3.12 -13.70
N ILE A 25 -20.74 -3.45 -12.82
CA ILE A 25 -20.91 -2.79 -11.51
C ILE A 25 -19.80 -3.21 -10.52
N THR A 26 -19.34 -4.47 -10.59
CA THR A 26 -18.29 -5.00 -9.73
C THR A 26 -16.89 -4.88 -10.32
N TYR A 27 -16.74 -4.18 -11.46
CA TYR A 27 -15.43 -3.88 -12.03
C TYR A 27 -14.72 -2.91 -11.07
N GLU A 28 -13.87 -3.48 -10.22
CA GLU A 28 -12.98 -2.70 -9.36
C GLU A 28 -11.92 -2.06 -10.23
N THR A 29 -11.78 -0.76 -10.07
CA THR A 29 -10.76 0.02 -10.77
C THR A 29 -9.39 -0.38 -10.19
N ASN A 30 -8.61 -1.13 -10.95
CA ASN A 30 -7.23 -1.45 -10.61
C ASN A 30 -6.25 -0.36 -11.07
N ASP A 31 -6.72 0.85 -11.32
CA ASP A 31 -5.90 1.99 -11.70
C ASP A 31 -5.35 2.67 -10.45
N ALA A 32 -4.03 2.66 -10.32
CA ALA A 32 -3.33 3.27 -9.19
C ALA A 32 -3.66 4.76 -9.03
N THR A 33 -3.82 5.49 -10.14
CA THR A 33 -4.14 6.93 -10.12
C THR A 33 -5.53 7.18 -9.58
N GLU A 34 -6.51 6.38 -9.99
CA GLU A 34 -7.89 6.49 -9.48
C GLU A 34 -7.96 6.12 -7.99
N LEU A 35 -7.28 5.06 -7.57
CA LEU A 35 -7.21 4.67 -6.16
C LEU A 35 -6.59 5.77 -5.31
N LEU A 36 -5.50 6.40 -5.78
CA LEU A 36 -4.88 7.53 -5.08
C LEU A 36 -5.83 8.74 -4.98
N ASN A 37 -6.59 9.03 -6.02
CA ASN A 37 -7.63 10.06 -5.97
C ASN A 37 -8.69 9.74 -4.91
N GLN A 38 -9.14 8.49 -4.82
CA GLN A 38 -10.11 8.08 -3.81
C GLN A 38 -9.54 8.15 -2.37
N VAL A 39 -8.25 7.94 -2.17
CA VAL A 39 -7.58 8.20 -0.89
C VAL A 39 -7.68 9.69 -0.51
N LYS A 40 -7.57 10.60 -1.48
CA LYS A 40 -7.57 12.05 -1.25
C LYS A 40 -8.97 12.61 -0.95
N ILE A 41 -10.00 12.16 -1.68
CA ILE A 41 -11.33 12.77 -1.69
C ILE A 41 -12.46 11.86 -1.19
N GLY A 42 -12.17 10.62 -0.87
CA GLY A 42 -13.16 9.63 -0.43
C GLY A 42 -13.70 9.90 1.00
N SER A 43 -14.79 9.23 1.37
CA SER A 43 -15.23 9.14 2.76
C SER A 43 -14.16 8.42 3.59
N ALA A 44 -14.18 8.55 4.93
CA ALA A 44 -13.19 7.94 5.82
C ALA A 44 -12.99 6.43 5.52
N THR A 45 -14.09 5.66 5.41
CA THR A 45 -14.02 4.23 5.07
C THR A 45 -13.43 4.00 3.67
N LYS A 46 -13.82 4.80 2.69
CA LYS A 46 -13.32 4.65 1.32
C LYS A 46 -11.83 4.97 1.23
N ARG A 47 -11.34 5.92 2.00
CA ARG A 47 -9.94 6.35 1.98
C ARG A 47 -8.98 5.24 2.40
N TRP A 48 -9.19 4.60 3.55
CA TRP A 48 -8.32 3.51 3.99
C TRP A 48 -8.46 2.27 3.10
N GLN A 49 -9.68 1.96 2.61
CA GLN A 49 -9.87 0.85 1.66
C GLN A 49 -9.11 1.09 0.36
N SER A 50 -9.20 2.32 -0.19
CA SER A 50 -8.47 2.66 -1.42
C SER A 50 -6.95 2.68 -1.21
N ALA A 51 -6.46 3.10 -0.05
CA ALA A 51 -5.03 3.01 0.30
C ALA A 51 -4.57 1.55 0.39
N PHE A 52 -5.39 0.67 0.97
CA PHE A 52 -5.13 -0.77 1.02
C PHE A 52 -5.09 -1.39 -0.39
N GLU A 53 -6.11 -1.12 -1.23
CA GLU A 53 -6.11 -1.63 -2.62
C GLU A 53 -4.94 -1.07 -3.42
N LEU A 54 -4.59 0.20 -3.22
CA LEU A 54 -3.42 0.82 -3.86
C LEU A 54 -2.12 0.09 -3.50
N SER A 55 -1.93 -0.29 -2.22
CA SER A 55 -0.76 -1.06 -1.79
C SER A 55 -0.67 -2.43 -2.49
N LYS A 56 -1.79 -3.05 -2.79
CA LYS A 56 -1.84 -4.32 -3.54
C LYS A 56 -1.53 -4.14 -5.01
N VAL A 57 -2.11 -3.10 -5.62
CA VAL A 57 -1.87 -2.79 -7.04
C VAL A 57 -0.41 -2.45 -7.29
N LEU A 58 0.20 -1.61 -6.45
CA LEU A 58 1.60 -1.20 -6.60
C LEU A 58 2.63 -2.30 -6.27
N ASN A 59 2.19 -3.41 -5.70
CA ASN A 59 3.05 -4.59 -5.53
C ASN A 59 3.33 -5.34 -6.85
N ASN A 60 2.59 -5.02 -7.91
CA ASN A 60 2.90 -5.47 -9.27
C ASN A 60 3.67 -4.36 -10.01
N PRO A 61 4.96 -4.57 -10.37
CA PRO A 61 5.77 -3.54 -11.05
C PRO A 61 5.15 -3.01 -12.35
N GLU A 62 4.36 -3.85 -13.06
CA GLU A 62 3.72 -3.45 -14.32
C GLU A 62 2.60 -2.41 -14.14
N THR A 63 2.08 -2.26 -12.92
CA THR A 63 0.99 -1.33 -12.60
C THR A 63 1.46 -0.07 -11.88
N VAL A 64 2.77 0.04 -11.62
CA VAL A 64 3.36 1.22 -10.97
C VAL A 64 3.47 2.34 -11.99
N PRO A 65 2.81 3.51 -11.78
CA PRO A 65 2.97 4.65 -12.67
C PRO A 65 4.39 5.24 -12.55
N GLU A 66 5.07 5.40 -13.68
CA GLU A 66 6.41 6.00 -13.74
C GLU A 66 6.38 7.53 -13.63
N ASP A 67 5.20 8.13 -13.75
CA ASP A 67 5.01 9.58 -13.77
C ASP A 67 5.40 10.22 -12.43
N ILE A 68 6.26 11.23 -12.48
CA ILE A 68 6.69 12.01 -11.32
C ILE A 68 5.53 12.74 -10.64
N ALA A 69 4.47 13.08 -11.38
CA ALA A 69 3.29 13.70 -10.80
C ALA A 69 2.54 12.72 -9.90
N PHE A 70 2.46 11.44 -10.26
CA PHE A 70 1.90 10.39 -9.40
C PHE A 70 2.72 10.24 -8.11
N LYS A 71 4.07 10.17 -8.21
CA LYS A 71 4.96 10.04 -7.06
C LYS A 71 4.79 11.23 -6.09
N ASN A 72 4.76 12.44 -6.60
CA ASN A 72 4.52 13.64 -5.80
C ASN A 72 3.13 13.65 -5.13
N GLN A 73 2.11 13.15 -5.80
CA GLN A 73 0.77 13.02 -5.24
C GLN A 73 0.72 11.96 -4.12
N MET A 74 1.45 10.85 -4.25
CA MET A 74 1.62 9.85 -3.19
C MET A 74 2.23 10.46 -1.94
N ILE A 75 3.37 11.16 -2.09
CA ILE A 75 4.05 11.88 -1.00
C ILE A 75 3.09 12.89 -0.35
N SER A 76 2.41 13.68 -1.17
CA SER A 76 1.44 14.67 -0.66
C SER A 76 0.30 14.00 0.12
N ALA A 77 -0.26 12.89 -0.37
CA ALA A 77 -1.31 12.15 0.33
C ALA A 77 -0.81 11.56 1.65
N TYR A 78 0.41 11.01 1.65
CA TYR A 78 1.06 10.48 2.85
C TYR A 78 1.28 11.56 3.91
N ASN A 79 1.78 12.72 3.53
CA ASN A 79 2.03 13.83 4.45
C ASN A 79 0.74 14.43 5.01
N HIS A 80 -0.32 14.55 4.20
CA HIS A 80 -1.63 15.00 4.66
C HIS A 80 -2.32 14.02 5.60
N SER A 81 -2.01 12.73 5.52
CA SER A 81 -2.65 11.69 6.33
C SER A 81 -2.18 11.63 7.80
N ILE A 82 -1.24 12.48 8.21
CA ILE A 82 -0.73 12.51 9.59
C ILE A 82 -1.82 12.78 10.66
N ASN A 83 -2.87 13.50 10.28
CA ASN A 83 -4.02 13.82 11.14
C ASN A 83 -5.28 13.04 10.76
N ASP A 84 -5.13 11.98 9.98
CA ASP A 84 -6.20 11.13 9.46
C ASP A 84 -6.29 9.79 10.22
N ASP A 85 -7.14 8.88 9.72
CA ASP A 85 -7.13 7.50 10.17
C ASP A 85 -5.71 6.90 9.99
N PRO A 86 -5.09 6.38 11.06
CA PRO A 86 -3.74 5.79 11.01
C PRO A 86 -3.59 4.69 9.94
N LEU A 87 -4.69 4.00 9.60
CA LEU A 87 -4.68 2.99 8.54
C LEU A 87 -4.43 3.59 7.15
N VAL A 88 -4.93 4.81 6.88
CA VAL A 88 -4.66 5.50 5.60
C VAL A 88 -3.16 5.72 5.46
N ARG A 89 -2.53 6.28 6.49
CA ARG A 89 -1.10 6.55 6.50
C ARG A 89 -0.26 5.28 6.43
N ALA A 90 -0.64 4.25 7.20
CA ALA A 90 0.03 2.96 7.19
C ALA A 90 -0.01 2.30 5.79
N TYR A 91 -1.19 2.24 5.16
CA TYR A 91 -1.29 1.64 3.82
C TYR A 91 -0.62 2.47 2.72
N LEU A 92 -0.56 3.80 2.86
CA LEU A 92 0.23 4.62 1.94
C LEU A 92 1.73 4.36 2.09
N ALA A 93 2.25 4.17 3.31
CA ALA A 93 3.63 3.75 3.52
C ALA A 93 3.92 2.39 2.87
N VAL A 94 3.03 1.40 3.08
CA VAL A 94 3.15 0.08 2.43
C VAL A 94 3.09 0.22 0.90
N ALA A 95 2.21 1.07 0.37
CA ALA A 95 2.08 1.32 -1.06
C ALA A 95 3.36 1.92 -1.66
N MET A 96 3.97 2.89 -0.99
CA MET A 96 5.27 3.46 -1.40
C MET A 96 6.37 2.40 -1.33
N GLY A 97 6.44 1.63 -0.25
CA GLY A 97 7.39 0.53 -0.10
C GLY A 97 7.27 -0.52 -1.20
N ALA A 98 6.03 -0.89 -1.56
CA ALA A 98 5.73 -1.90 -2.57
C ALA A 98 6.25 -1.55 -3.98
N THR A 99 6.42 -0.25 -4.29
CA THR A 99 7.03 0.16 -5.55
C THR A 99 8.52 -0.17 -5.66
N GLY A 100 9.22 -0.34 -4.52
CA GLY A 100 10.68 -0.48 -4.49
C GLY A 100 11.45 0.76 -4.93
N ASP A 101 10.80 1.92 -5.05
CA ASP A 101 11.36 3.16 -5.57
C ASP A 101 11.95 4.02 -4.45
N ASP A 102 13.26 4.25 -4.51
CA ASP A 102 14.02 5.07 -3.55
C ASP A 102 13.56 6.55 -3.51
N TYR A 103 12.77 6.98 -4.49
CA TYR A 103 12.14 8.30 -4.49
C TYR A 103 11.32 8.59 -3.24
N TYR A 104 10.79 7.56 -2.58
CA TYR A 104 10.00 7.67 -1.35
C TYR A 104 10.82 7.55 -0.06
N ALA A 105 12.13 7.33 -0.15
CA ALA A 105 12.98 7.01 1.00
C ALA A 105 12.92 8.08 2.10
N GLU A 106 13.01 9.36 1.73
CA GLU A 106 13.01 10.47 2.70
C GLU A 106 11.70 10.52 3.51
N GLU A 107 10.56 10.40 2.83
CA GLU A 107 9.25 10.43 3.50
C GLU A 107 9.01 9.21 4.38
N LEU A 108 9.46 8.04 3.94
CA LEU A 108 9.39 6.82 4.73
C LEU A 108 10.31 6.87 5.96
N LEU A 109 11.49 7.49 5.85
CA LEU A 109 12.39 7.74 6.98
C LEU A 109 11.75 8.64 8.05
N ASN A 110 10.99 9.66 7.64
CA ASN A 110 10.22 10.49 8.56
C ASN A 110 9.13 9.68 9.27
N GLY A 111 8.53 8.72 8.58
CA GLY A 111 7.53 7.80 9.12
C GLY A 111 8.03 6.87 10.23
N LEU A 112 9.34 6.66 10.35
CA LEU A 112 9.92 5.85 11.45
C LEU A 112 9.73 6.50 12.83
N ASP A 113 9.48 7.78 12.88
CA ASP A 113 9.23 8.55 14.11
C ASP A 113 7.74 8.89 14.29
N ASP A 114 6.83 8.25 13.53
CA ASP A 114 5.39 8.51 13.58
C ASP A 114 4.82 8.21 14.97
N GLU A 115 3.89 9.05 15.45
CA GLU A 115 3.24 8.85 16.75
C GLU A 115 2.32 7.63 16.74
N SER A 116 1.65 7.38 15.61
CA SER A 116 0.84 6.17 15.43
C SER A 116 1.73 4.95 15.24
N ARG A 117 1.53 3.96 16.11
CA ARG A 117 2.25 2.70 16.04
C ARG A 117 2.02 1.95 14.71
N GLU A 118 0.78 1.96 14.22
CA GLU A 118 0.41 1.33 12.95
C GLU A 118 1.17 1.97 11.78
N SER A 119 1.22 3.29 11.74
CA SER A 119 1.94 4.04 10.71
C SER A 119 3.45 3.83 10.82
N ARG A 120 3.99 3.85 12.03
CA ARG A 120 5.43 3.62 12.29
C ARG A 120 5.85 2.21 11.88
N LEU A 121 5.06 1.18 12.24
CA LEU A 121 5.34 -0.20 11.84
C LEU A 121 5.34 -0.37 10.31
N ALA A 122 4.37 0.24 9.63
CA ALA A 122 4.31 0.24 8.17
C ALA A 122 5.53 0.92 7.54
N ALA A 123 5.97 2.06 8.08
CA ALA A 123 7.16 2.76 7.62
C ALA A 123 8.44 1.93 7.82
N ILE A 124 8.59 1.22 8.97
CA ILE A 124 9.70 0.30 9.22
C ILE A 124 9.78 -0.77 8.13
N GLN A 125 8.64 -1.36 7.76
CA GLN A 125 8.60 -2.37 6.69
C GLN A 125 8.90 -1.75 5.32
N ALA A 126 8.32 -0.58 5.03
CA ALA A 126 8.46 0.10 3.75
C ALA A 126 9.91 0.52 3.45
N VAL A 127 10.67 1.03 4.41
CA VAL A 127 12.09 1.37 4.19
C VAL A 127 12.95 0.15 3.88
N GLY A 128 12.58 -1.02 4.41
CA GLY A 128 13.20 -2.31 4.04
C GLY A 128 12.87 -2.71 2.61
N MET A 129 11.63 -2.47 2.16
CA MET A 129 11.19 -2.81 0.80
C MET A 129 11.88 -1.94 -0.26
N VAL A 130 12.05 -0.64 -0.01
CA VAL A 130 12.82 0.25 -0.91
C VAL A 130 14.34 0.10 -0.74
N GLN A 131 14.79 -0.70 0.22
CA GLN A 131 16.21 -1.03 0.47
C GLN A 131 17.10 0.20 0.70
N THR A 132 16.57 1.26 1.32
CA THR A 132 17.34 2.47 1.54
C THR A 132 18.33 2.34 2.70
N GLU A 133 19.63 2.49 2.41
CA GLU A 133 20.71 2.45 3.42
C GLU A 133 20.61 3.58 4.45
N LEU A 134 19.88 4.65 4.13
CA LEU A 134 19.65 5.79 5.03
C LEU A 134 18.90 5.37 6.28
N ALA A 135 18.09 4.29 6.22
CA ALA A 135 17.31 3.79 7.34
C ALA A 135 18.12 2.98 8.35
N VAL A 136 19.30 2.46 7.98
CA VAL A 136 20.06 1.46 8.78
C VAL A 136 20.26 1.89 10.22
N THR A 137 20.72 3.12 10.46
CA THR A 137 20.99 3.62 11.81
C THR A 137 19.72 3.70 12.66
N LYS A 138 18.61 4.19 12.11
CA LYS A 138 17.31 4.25 12.80
C LYS A 138 16.76 2.85 13.05
N LEU A 139 16.86 1.94 12.09
CA LEU A 139 16.40 0.55 12.24
C LEU A 139 17.19 -0.20 13.32
N ILE A 140 18.51 -0.02 13.41
CA ILE A 140 19.33 -0.56 14.51
C ILE A 140 18.88 0.00 15.86
N ASN A 141 18.53 1.28 15.92
CA ASN A 141 18.02 1.87 17.16
C ASN A 141 16.65 1.27 17.54
N ILE A 142 15.74 1.10 16.59
CA ILE A 142 14.41 0.47 16.81
C ILE A 142 14.59 -0.98 17.28
N LEU A 143 15.48 -1.76 16.63
CA LEU A 143 15.79 -3.14 17.00
C LEU A 143 16.22 -3.26 18.46
N ASN A 144 17.06 -2.34 18.92
CA ASN A 144 17.63 -2.41 20.27
C ASN A 144 16.73 -1.82 21.36
N ASN A 145 15.91 -0.82 21.03
CA ASN A 145 15.28 0.06 22.02
C ASN A 145 13.74 0.13 21.93
N SER A 146 13.09 -0.39 20.86
CA SER A 146 11.64 -0.37 20.82
C SER A 146 11.03 -1.28 21.90
N ASP A 147 10.01 -0.79 22.58
CA ASP A 147 9.23 -1.58 23.55
C ASP A 147 8.34 -2.64 22.85
N PHE A 148 8.08 -2.49 21.55
CA PHE A 148 7.19 -3.33 20.78
C PHE A 148 7.95 -4.42 20.03
N GLN A 149 7.57 -5.68 20.28
CA GLN A 149 8.24 -6.85 19.67
C GLN A 149 8.07 -6.88 18.14
N ASP A 150 6.91 -6.49 17.62
CA ASP A 150 6.65 -6.45 16.19
C ASP A 150 7.49 -5.38 15.46
N GLU A 151 7.75 -4.23 16.09
CA GLU A 151 8.65 -3.22 15.53
C GLU A 151 10.09 -3.73 15.48
N ARG A 152 10.56 -4.40 16.56
CA ARG A 152 11.90 -5.01 16.57
C ARG A 152 12.03 -6.09 15.50
N LEU A 153 11.00 -6.94 15.33
CA LEU A 153 10.98 -7.95 14.28
C LEU A 153 10.97 -7.33 12.88
N ALA A 154 10.14 -6.33 12.66
CA ALA A 154 10.09 -5.61 11.38
C ALA A 154 11.43 -4.93 11.07
N ALA A 155 12.07 -4.28 12.06
CA ALA A 155 13.40 -3.69 11.89
C ALA A 155 14.47 -4.73 11.53
N THR A 156 14.42 -5.92 12.16
CA THR A 156 15.30 -7.05 11.83
C THR A 156 15.14 -7.47 10.37
N MET A 157 13.88 -7.65 9.92
CA MET A 157 13.58 -8.03 8.54
C MET A 157 14.03 -6.96 7.55
N SER A 158 13.75 -5.70 7.84
CA SER A 158 14.12 -4.56 6.99
C SER A 158 15.64 -4.41 6.87
N LEU A 159 16.39 -4.57 7.96
CA LEU A 159 17.85 -4.62 7.93
C LEU A 159 18.36 -5.78 7.07
N GLY A 160 17.70 -6.94 7.13
CA GLY A 160 18.01 -8.09 6.27
C GLY A 160 17.76 -7.80 4.79
N PHE A 161 16.69 -7.12 4.43
CA PHE A 161 16.41 -6.74 3.04
C PHE A 161 17.39 -5.69 2.49
N ILE A 162 17.79 -4.72 3.34
CA ILE A 162 18.79 -3.71 2.96
C ILE A 162 20.17 -4.36 2.76
N GLY A 163 20.53 -5.37 3.57
CA GLY A 163 21.79 -6.11 3.44
C GLY A 163 23.04 -5.31 3.80
N ASP A 164 22.91 -4.22 4.54
CA ASP A 164 24.05 -3.38 4.94
C ASP A 164 24.92 -4.07 6.00
N GLU A 165 26.23 -4.07 5.81
CA GLU A 165 27.22 -4.73 6.71
C GLU A 165 27.16 -4.20 8.16
N ARG A 166 26.74 -2.95 8.37
CA ARG A 166 26.56 -2.34 9.69
C ARG A 166 25.52 -3.06 10.55
N ALA A 167 24.58 -3.74 9.91
CA ALA A 167 23.52 -4.50 10.59
C ALA A 167 23.98 -5.88 11.07
N ILE A 168 24.97 -6.51 10.43
CA ILE A 168 25.38 -7.89 10.67
C ILE A 168 25.70 -8.18 12.15
N PRO A 169 26.48 -7.36 12.88
CA PRO A 169 26.78 -7.62 14.30
C PRO A 169 25.57 -7.53 15.24
N LYS A 170 24.45 -7.01 14.76
CA LYS A 170 23.22 -6.80 15.54
C LYS A 170 22.16 -7.85 15.23
N LEU A 171 22.31 -8.60 14.13
CA LEU A 171 21.38 -9.66 13.72
C LEU A 171 21.82 -11.05 14.23
N ASN A 172 23.03 -11.18 14.76
CA ASN A 172 23.59 -12.37 15.43
C ASN A 172 23.37 -12.28 16.94
#